data_e374b019917f77ad7231389ea0f8342f
#
_entry.id   e374b019917f77ad7231389ea0f8342f
#
_cell.length_a   1.000
_cell.length_b   1.000
_cell.length_c   1.000
_cell.angle_alpha   90.00
_cell.angle_beta   90.00
_cell.angle_gamma   90.00
#
_symmetry.space_group_name_H-M   'P 1'
#
loop_
_entity.id
_entity.type
_entity.pdbx_description
1 polymer ?
#
loop_
_entity_poly.entity_id
_entity_poly.type
_entity_poly.pdbx_seq_one_letter_code
_entity_poly.pdbx_strand_id
1 'polypeptide(L)'
;MKITFLEGVKMVRAERKSIFARRNIDMTQGSIAKNILLFAFPLLMGNLFQQFYNMVDVWVIGQTDNVAAYTAVGNVGPIINMMIGFFSGLASGAGVIISQYYGAKNEKKANEVAHTSIAMTLALAVVLTALGIVLTPIMVRLMFGSGEGSESIFEHANMYLTIYFSGIVGLMVYNMGAGILRAIGDSVRPFWYLAVAAVINIVLDFVFVFCCDMGVSGVALATVIAQLTSATLTLITLMRTSACVRISLKNLRLDIPILKNIFSIGFPAALQMMLTSLSNVFVQSYISNVNAVKVYCTSGWTTYSKIDQFIFLPVQSISLGVTTLVGQSLGAGDTKRAKKGTYIGFFMSLGITAAVIAVVMFFAPQLAAFFNDDPNVLYYAKLLLYNITPFYIFCSVNQVFAAALRGGGNTRAPMVIMLSTFVAFRQVYLFVVSKFISNEILPVAFGYPAGWFLCAVVMLIYYFTVGFSKSRIVAK
;
A
#
# COMPACT_ATOMS: atom_id res chain seq x y z
N MET A 1 -10.04 35.80 -41.98
CA MET A 1 -9.05 35.71 -40.88
C MET A 1 -9.62 35.40 -39.48
N LYS A 2 -10.91 35.63 -39.19
CA LYS A 2 -11.57 35.26 -37.92
C LYS A 2 -12.01 33.80 -37.82
N ILE A 3 -12.22 33.09 -38.93
CA ILE A 3 -12.69 31.70 -39.00
C ILE A 3 -11.56 30.73 -38.62
N THR A 4 -10.33 30.99 -39.06
CA THR A 4 -9.14 30.15 -38.81
C THR A 4 -8.68 30.18 -37.32
N PHE A 5 -8.92 31.28 -36.62
CA PHE A 5 -8.56 31.38 -35.18
C PHE A 5 -9.52 30.57 -34.28
N LEU A 6 -10.82 30.57 -34.63
CA LEU A 6 -11.83 29.79 -33.88
C LEU A 6 -11.69 28.27 -34.13
N GLU A 7 -11.27 27.86 -35.35
CA GLU A 7 -10.96 26.46 -35.66
C GLU A 7 -9.68 25.99 -34.95
N GLY A 8 -8.64 26.84 -34.88
CA GLY A 8 -7.42 26.57 -34.12
C GLY A 8 -7.70 26.44 -32.61
N VAL A 9 -8.52 27.30 -32.05
CA VAL A 9 -8.94 27.22 -30.63
C VAL A 9 -9.82 26.01 -30.39
N LYS A 10 -10.67 25.60 -31.33
CA LYS A 10 -11.46 24.36 -31.23
C LYS A 10 -10.59 23.13 -31.35
N MET A 11 -9.59 23.11 -32.24
CA MET A 11 -8.61 22.00 -32.34
C MET A 11 -7.75 21.87 -31.07
N VAL A 12 -7.18 22.97 -30.56
CA VAL A 12 -6.41 22.96 -29.30
C VAL A 12 -7.29 22.57 -28.10
N ARG A 13 -8.57 22.94 -28.10
CA ARG A 13 -9.54 22.54 -27.07
C ARG A 13 -9.98 21.09 -27.25
N ALA A 14 -10.03 20.57 -28.47
CA ALA A 14 -10.29 19.16 -28.77
C ALA A 14 -9.07 18.29 -28.45
N GLU A 15 -7.84 18.73 -28.75
CA GLU A 15 -6.61 18.05 -28.32
C GLU A 15 -6.42 18.07 -26.81
N ARG A 16 -6.68 19.20 -26.14
CA ARG A 16 -6.71 19.22 -24.65
C ARG A 16 -7.78 18.28 -24.08
N LYS A 17 -8.99 18.24 -24.67
CA LYS A 17 -9.99 17.24 -24.29
C LYS A 17 -9.53 15.81 -24.57
N SER A 18 -8.77 15.54 -25.65
CA SER A 18 -8.27 14.20 -25.97
C SER A 18 -7.15 13.73 -25.05
N ILE A 19 -6.27 14.64 -24.60
CA ILE A 19 -5.21 14.32 -23.61
C ILE A 19 -5.80 14.02 -22.21
N PHE A 20 -6.87 14.74 -21.82
CA PHE A 20 -7.59 14.47 -20.58
C PHE A 20 -8.68 13.39 -20.70
N ALA A 21 -9.13 13.05 -21.91
CA ALA A 21 -10.17 12.04 -22.14
C ALA A 21 -9.63 10.59 -22.20
N ARG A 22 -8.35 10.37 -22.50
CA ARG A 22 -7.69 9.05 -22.41
C ARG A 22 -7.22 8.75 -20.98
N ARG A 23 -8.15 8.74 -20.02
CA ARG A 23 -7.81 8.46 -18.62
C ARG A 23 -7.80 6.98 -18.30
N ASN A 24 -8.50 6.14 -19.03
CA ASN A 24 -8.57 4.69 -18.82
C ASN A 24 -7.61 3.99 -19.78
N ILE A 25 -6.64 3.27 -19.23
CA ILE A 25 -5.72 2.45 -20.01
C ILE A 25 -6.38 1.09 -20.19
N ASP A 26 -6.75 0.76 -21.44
CA ASP A 26 -7.22 -0.57 -21.79
C ASP A 26 -6.03 -1.55 -21.77
N MET A 27 -5.96 -2.37 -20.73
CA MET A 27 -4.89 -3.35 -20.56
C MET A 27 -5.00 -4.54 -21.52
N THR A 28 -6.16 -4.70 -22.21
CA THR A 28 -6.37 -5.80 -23.14
C THR A 28 -5.74 -5.52 -24.51
N GLN A 29 -5.36 -4.28 -24.82
CA GLN A 29 -4.85 -3.85 -26.12
C GLN A 29 -3.50 -3.12 -26.03
N GLY A 30 -2.81 -2.99 -27.16
CA GLY A 30 -1.58 -2.22 -27.26
C GLY A 30 -0.36 -2.85 -26.60
N SER A 31 0.69 -2.03 -26.42
CA SER A 31 1.96 -2.46 -25.82
C SER A 31 1.83 -2.68 -24.32
N ILE A 32 2.13 -3.90 -23.88
CA ILE A 32 2.05 -4.31 -22.47
C ILE A 32 2.97 -3.47 -21.57
N ALA A 33 4.23 -3.30 -21.99
CA ALA A 33 5.20 -2.54 -21.20
C ALA A 33 4.77 -1.08 -21.03
N LYS A 34 4.32 -0.43 -22.11
CA LYS A 34 3.82 0.94 -22.06
C LYS A 34 2.61 1.08 -21.15
N ASN A 35 1.66 0.14 -21.22
CA ASN A 35 0.46 0.16 -20.39
C ASN A 35 0.80 0.00 -18.91
N ILE A 36 1.71 -0.93 -18.56
CA ILE A 36 2.16 -1.12 -17.18
C ILE A 36 2.85 0.14 -16.67
N LEU A 37 3.77 0.76 -17.44
CA LEU A 37 4.47 1.98 -17.04
C LEU A 37 3.53 3.16 -16.83
N LEU A 38 2.66 3.43 -17.80
CA LEU A 38 1.69 4.53 -17.71
C LEU A 38 0.71 4.35 -16.55
N PHE A 39 0.41 3.12 -16.18
CA PHE A 39 -0.44 2.80 -15.05
C PHE A 39 0.32 2.88 -13.70
N ALA A 40 1.54 2.33 -13.64
CA ALA A 40 2.33 2.24 -12.42
C ALA A 40 2.91 3.61 -11.99
N PHE A 41 3.27 4.47 -12.95
CA PHE A 41 3.91 5.76 -12.64
C PHE A 41 3.03 6.69 -11.79
N PRO A 42 1.74 6.94 -12.10
CA PRO A 42 0.88 7.73 -11.21
C PRO A 42 0.70 7.09 -9.83
N LEU A 43 0.65 5.75 -9.74
CA LEU A 43 0.54 5.06 -8.45
C LEU A 43 1.80 5.24 -7.61
N LEU A 44 2.97 5.14 -8.24
CA LEU A 44 4.25 5.40 -7.58
C LEU A 44 4.29 6.82 -7.02
N MET A 45 3.93 7.82 -7.83
CA MET A 45 3.89 9.21 -7.39
C MET A 45 2.89 9.43 -6.25
N GLY A 46 1.70 8.83 -6.33
CA GLY A 46 0.70 8.91 -5.25
C GLY A 46 1.20 8.33 -3.93
N ASN A 47 1.84 7.16 -3.99
CA ASN A 47 2.42 6.54 -2.81
C ASN A 47 3.60 7.34 -2.24
N LEU A 48 4.41 7.98 -3.11
CA LEU A 48 5.46 8.90 -2.66
C LEU A 48 4.86 10.11 -1.91
N PHE A 49 3.83 10.76 -2.45
CA PHE A 49 3.14 11.85 -1.74
C PHE A 49 2.60 11.40 -0.39
N GLN A 50 2.06 10.17 -0.32
CA GLN A 50 1.59 9.60 0.93
C GLN A 50 2.71 9.42 1.96
N GLN A 51 3.88 8.94 1.53
CA GLN A 51 5.03 8.82 2.44
C GLN A 51 5.55 10.19 2.88
N PHE A 52 5.56 11.17 1.99
CA PHE A 52 5.99 12.53 2.35
C PHE A 52 5.08 13.16 3.40
N TYR A 53 3.78 13.11 3.26
CA TYR A 53 2.91 13.72 4.27
C TYR A 53 3.01 12.97 5.62
N ASN A 54 3.12 11.63 5.63
CA ASN A 54 3.34 10.89 6.88
C ASN A 54 4.66 11.30 7.58
N MET A 55 5.70 11.66 6.82
CA MET A 55 6.93 12.20 7.39
C MET A 55 6.73 13.61 7.95
N VAL A 56 5.93 14.43 7.29
CA VAL A 56 5.60 15.79 7.76
C VAL A 56 4.79 15.74 9.04
N ASP A 57 3.81 14.83 9.16
CA ASP A 57 3.03 14.61 10.39
C ASP A 57 3.96 14.43 11.61
N VAL A 58 4.95 13.51 11.47
CA VAL A 58 5.92 13.23 12.55
C VAL A 58 6.86 14.40 12.78
N TRP A 59 7.29 15.08 11.71
CA TRP A 59 8.19 16.22 11.79
C TRP A 59 7.52 17.42 12.51
N VAL A 60 6.26 17.73 12.19
CA VAL A 60 5.50 18.82 12.80
C VAL A 60 5.35 18.62 14.31
N ILE A 61 5.03 17.39 14.74
CA ILE A 61 4.98 17.07 16.18
C ILE A 61 6.38 17.12 16.81
N GLY A 62 7.42 16.77 16.07
CA GLY A 62 8.81 16.87 16.53
C GLY A 62 9.30 18.30 16.77
N GLN A 63 8.62 19.31 16.22
CA GLN A 63 8.89 20.73 16.49
C GLN A 63 8.20 21.23 17.78
N THR A 64 7.36 20.41 18.38
CA THR A 64 6.79 20.70 19.71
C THR A 64 7.71 20.14 20.79
N ASP A 65 7.84 20.82 21.94
CA ASP A 65 8.70 20.39 23.05
C ASP A 65 8.14 19.16 23.80
N ASN A 66 7.20 18.42 23.19
CA ASN A 66 6.54 17.27 23.80
C ASN A 66 7.09 15.93 23.26
N VAL A 67 8.10 15.39 23.95
CA VAL A 67 8.73 14.10 23.61
C VAL A 67 7.74 12.93 23.64
N ALA A 68 6.77 12.94 24.57
CA ALA A 68 5.76 11.89 24.67
C ALA A 68 4.82 11.90 23.45
N ALA A 69 4.41 13.09 22.99
CA ALA A 69 3.61 13.28 21.78
C ALA A 69 4.36 12.78 20.53
N TYR A 70 5.63 13.17 20.37
CA TYR A 70 6.48 12.70 19.28
C TYR A 70 6.62 11.17 19.27
N THR A 71 6.88 10.59 20.45
CA THR A 71 7.01 9.13 20.58
C THR A 71 5.70 8.42 20.26
N ALA A 72 4.57 8.95 20.71
CA ALA A 72 3.25 8.40 20.43
C ALA A 72 2.96 8.37 18.92
N VAL A 73 3.01 9.53 18.25
CA VAL A 73 2.70 9.64 16.81
C VAL A 73 3.69 8.85 15.94
N GLY A 74 4.97 8.88 16.30
CA GLY A 74 6.01 8.15 15.56
C GLY A 74 5.88 6.62 15.61
N ASN A 75 5.26 6.07 16.65
CA ASN A 75 5.20 4.63 16.87
C ASN A 75 3.82 3.98 16.63
N VAL A 76 2.73 4.72 16.42
CA VAL A 76 1.41 4.13 16.08
C VAL A 76 1.33 3.60 14.64
N GLY A 77 2.34 3.89 13.81
CA GLY A 77 2.42 3.47 12.40
C GLY A 77 2.08 2.00 12.13
N PRO A 78 2.58 1.01 12.89
CA PRO A 78 2.25 -0.40 12.69
C PRO A 78 0.75 -0.72 12.76
N ILE A 79 0.01 -0.09 13.68
CA ILE A 79 -1.44 -0.27 13.81
C ILE A 79 -2.14 0.29 12.58
N ILE A 80 -1.75 1.49 12.16
CA ILE A 80 -2.30 2.15 10.98
C ILE A 80 -2.02 1.32 9.71
N ASN A 81 -0.77 0.87 9.54
CA ASN A 81 -0.37 0.04 8.39
C ASN A 81 -1.11 -1.31 8.34
N MET A 82 -1.39 -1.91 9.50
CA MET A 82 -2.21 -3.11 9.59
C MET A 82 -3.62 -2.86 9.05
N MET A 83 -4.23 -1.73 9.41
CA MET A 83 -5.56 -1.34 8.92
C MET A 83 -5.54 -1.02 7.43
N ILE A 84 -4.60 -0.20 6.98
CA ILE A 84 -4.42 0.12 5.56
C ILE A 84 -4.24 -1.16 4.74
N GLY A 85 -3.40 -2.08 5.21
CA GLY A 85 -3.16 -3.37 4.56
C GLY A 85 -4.44 -4.20 4.43
N PHE A 86 -5.22 -4.29 5.51
CA PHE A 86 -6.49 -5.02 5.50
C PHE A 86 -7.47 -4.46 4.46
N PHE A 87 -7.68 -3.15 4.44
CA PHE A 87 -8.59 -2.52 3.48
C PHE A 87 -8.09 -2.56 2.04
N SER A 88 -6.79 -2.37 1.84
CA SER A 88 -6.18 -2.50 0.51
C SER A 88 -6.33 -3.92 -0.04
N GLY A 89 -6.23 -4.94 0.83
CA GLY A 89 -6.48 -6.32 0.45
C GLY A 89 -7.92 -6.57 0.01
N LEU A 90 -8.91 -6.09 0.78
CA LEU A 90 -10.32 -6.18 0.41
C LEU A 90 -10.61 -5.42 -0.90
N ALA A 91 -10.09 -4.20 -1.04
CA ALA A 91 -10.23 -3.40 -2.25
C ALA A 91 -9.58 -4.08 -3.47
N SER A 92 -8.45 -4.78 -3.27
CA SER A 92 -7.81 -5.59 -4.31
C SER A 92 -8.74 -6.72 -4.78
N GLY A 93 -9.46 -7.38 -3.87
CA GLY A 93 -10.43 -8.42 -4.20
C GLY A 93 -11.56 -7.91 -5.11
N ALA A 94 -12.18 -6.80 -4.74
CA ALA A 94 -13.19 -6.13 -5.55
C ALA A 94 -12.61 -5.68 -6.91
N GLY A 95 -11.41 -5.10 -6.89
CA GLY A 95 -10.69 -4.66 -8.08
C GLY A 95 -10.41 -5.78 -9.07
N VAL A 96 -10.02 -6.97 -8.59
CA VAL A 96 -9.81 -8.15 -9.45
C VAL A 96 -11.11 -8.57 -10.14
N ILE A 97 -12.23 -8.66 -9.42
CA ILE A 97 -13.52 -9.04 -9.99
C ILE A 97 -13.98 -8.03 -11.03
N ILE A 98 -13.88 -6.73 -10.71
CA ILE A 98 -14.24 -5.66 -11.65
C ILE A 98 -13.35 -5.70 -12.88
N SER A 99 -12.03 -5.90 -12.73
CA SER A 99 -11.10 -5.96 -13.85
C SER A 99 -11.41 -7.13 -14.82
N GLN A 100 -11.81 -8.28 -14.27
CA GLN A 100 -12.23 -9.43 -15.07
C GLN A 100 -13.53 -9.15 -15.86
N TYR A 101 -14.57 -8.59 -15.19
CA TYR A 101 -15.81 -8.22 -15.89
C TYR A 101 -15.59 -7.09 -16.89
N TYR A 102 -14.71 -6.13 -16.59
CA TYR A 102 -14.33 -5.07 -17.51
C TYR A 102 -13.64 -5.64 -18.75
N GLY A 103 -12.67 -6.56 -18.57
CA GLY A 103 -12.01 -7.26 -19.67
C GLY A 103 -12.98 -8.09 -20.52
N ALA A 104 -13.99 -8.72 -19.90
CA ALA A 104 -15.06 -9.45 -20.58
C ALA A 104 -16.11 -8.55 -21.24
N LYS A 105 -15.97 -7.21 -21.14
CA LYS A 105 -16.96 -6.22 -21.60
C LYS A 105 -18.35 -6.38 -20.97
N ASN A 106 -18.43 -7.00 -19.80
CA ASN A 106 -19.68 -7.14 -19.06
C ASN A 106 -19.86 -5.96 -18.09
N GLU A 107 -20.24 -4.81 -18.67
CA GLU A 107 -20.38 -3.55 -17.93
C GLU A 107 -21.42 -3.62 -16.82
N LYS A 108 -22.51 -4.35 -17.03
CA LYS A 108 -23.58 -4.51 -16.03
C LYS A 108 -23.05 -5.18 -14.76
N LYS A 109 -22.34 -6.31 -14.91
CA LYS A 109 -21.75 -7.01 -13.75
C LYS A 109 -20.65 -6.21 -13.09
N ALA A 110 -19.78 -5.52 -13.84
CA ALA A 110 -18.78 -4.61 -13.27
C ALA A 110 -19.43 -3.53 -12.41
N ASN A 111 -20.57 -2.97 -12.85
CA ASN A 111 -21.33 -1.96 -12.12
C ASN A 111 -21.97 -2.53 -10.84
N GLU A 112 -22.59 -3.70 -10.89
CA GLU A 112 -23.17 -4.37 -9.72
C GLU A 112 -22.11 -4.64 -8.64
N VAL A 113 -20.91 -5.08 -9.06
CA VAL A 113 -19.77 -5.29 -8.14
C VAL A 113 -19.31 -3.96 -7.53
N ALA A 114 -19.23 -2.88 -8.32
CA ALA A 114 -18.83 -1.57 -7.81
C ALA A 114 -19.80 -1.04 -6.74
N HIS A 115 -21.13 -1.16 -6.97
CA HIS A 115 -22.15 -0.76 -6.00
C HIS A 115 -22.06 -1.59 -4.72
N THR A 116 -21.99 -2.92 -4.83
CA THR A 116 -21.84 -3.83 -3.68
C THR A 116 -20.56 -3.56 -2.89
N SER A 117 -19.45 -3.23 -3.57
CA SER A 117 -18.18 -2.92 -2.93
C SER A 117 -18.22 -1.65 -2.08
N ILE A 118 -18.86 -0.59 -2.59
CA ILE A 118 -19.03 0.66 -1.82
C ILE A 118 -20.01 0.44 -0.66
N ALA A 119 -21.14 -0.25 -0.89
CA ALA A 119 -22.10 -0.56 0.17
C ALA A 119 -21.44 -1.39 1.29
N MET A 120 -20.66 -2.42 0.93
CA MET A 120 -19.87 -3.21 1.87
C MET A 120 -18.88 -2.33 2.66
N THR A 121 -18.18 -1.44 1.97
CA THR A 121 -17.20 -0.55 2.60
C THR A 121 -17.85 0.35 3.64
N LEU A 122 -18.98 0.95 3.33
CA LEU A 122 -19.73 1.79 4.28
C LEU A 122 -20.22 1.00 5.49
N ALA A 123 -20.75 -0.21 5.27
CA ALA A 123 -21.18 -1.06 6.36
C ALA A 123 -20.01 -1.48 7.27
N LEU A 124 -18.88 -1.90 6.67
CA LEU A 124 -17.67 -2.25 7.43
C LEU A 124 -17.07 -1.05 8.15
N ALA A 125 -17.15 0.16 7.57
CA ALA A 125 -16.63 1.38 8.20
C ALA A 125 -17.32 1.65 9.54
N VAL A 126 -18.63 1.50 9.62
CA VAL A 126 -19.38 1.67 10.87
C VAL A 126 -18.90 0.67 11.94
N VAL A 127 -18.80 -0.61 11.57
CA VAL A 127 -18.36 -1.67 12.49
C VAL A 127 -16.93 -1.42 12.96
N LEU A 128 -16.03 -1.07 12.05
CA LEU A 128 -14.61 -0.94 12.36
C LEU A 128 -14.27 0.38 13.04
N THR A 129 -15.06 1.44 12.83
CA THR A 129 -15.01 2.65 13.66
C THR A 129 -15.33 2.32 15.12
N ALA A 130 -16.45 1.64 15.36
CA ALA A 130 -16.84 1.26 16.72
C ALA A 130 -15.80 0.34 17.38
N LEU A 131 -15.39 -0.72 16.68
CA LEU A 131 -14.36 -1.66 17.18
C LEU A 131 -13.01 -0.97 17.39
N GLY A 132 -12.59 -0.11 16.45
CA GLY A 132 -11.33 0.62 16.53
C GLY A 132 -11.28 1.50 17.77
N ILE A 133 -12.30 2.31 18.01
CA ILE A 133 -12.38 3.19 19.19
C ILE A 133 -12.37 2.37 20.49
N VAL A 134 -13.16 1.30 20.57
CA VAL A 134 -13.26 0.44 21.78
C VAL A 134 -11.93 -0.31 22.03
N LEU A 135 -11.25 -0.76 20.97
CA LEU A 135 -10.01 -1.54 21.12
C LEU A 135 -8.76 -0.66 21.22
N THR A 136 -8.83 0.62 20.89
CA THR A 136 -7.67 1.54 20.94
C THR A 136 -6.94 1.51 22.28
N PRO A 137 -7.59 1.63 23.46
CA PRO A 137 -6.88 1.61 24.73
C PRO A 137 -6.11 0.31 24.96
N ILE A 138 -6.68 -0.83 24.55
CA ILE A 138 -6.05 -2.14 24.67
C ILE A 138 -4.83 -2.24 23.74
N MET A 139 -4.97 -1.81 22.49
CA MET A 139 -3.89 -1.83 21.50
C MET A 139 -2.71 -0.95 21.93
N VAL A 140 -3.00 0.24 22.46
CA VAL A 140 -1.96 1.18 22.93
C VAL A 140 -1.26 0.63 24.18
N ARG A 141 -1.98 0.06 25.14
CA ARG A 141 -1.37 -0.55 26.33
C ARG A 141 -0.49 -1.76 25.98
N LEU A 142 -0.90 -2.58 25.04
CA LEU A 142 -0.08 -3.70 24.54
C LEU A 142 1.21 -3.22 23.86
N MET A 143 1.18 -2.02 23.26
CA MET A 143 2.30 -1.47 22.51
C MET A 143 3.32 -0.74 23.39
N PHE A 144 2.87 0.06 24.33
CA PHE A 144 3.73 0.93 25.16
C PHE A 144 3.93 0.43 26.59
N GLY A 145 3.20 -0.60 27.03
CA GLY A 145 3.30 -1.15 28.40
C GLY A 145 2.70 -0.25 29.46
N SER A 146 3.07 -0.51 30.75
CA SER A 146 2.54 0.17 31.93
C SER A 146 3.65 0.73 32.84
N GLY A 147 4.82 1.13 32.29
CA GLY A 147 5.96 1.65 33.06
C GLY A 147 5.88 3.15 33.35
N GLU A 148 6.78 3.66 34.21
CA GLU A 148 6.93 5.11 34.47
C GLU A 148 7.21 5.85 33.14
N GLY A 149 6.48 6.95 32.88
CA GLY A 149 6.53 7.72 31.62
C GLY A 149 5.69 7.17 30.47
N SER A 150 5.16 5.93 30.58
CA SER A 150 4.31 5.35 29.55
C SER A 150 2.89 5.93 29.54
N GLU A 151 2.42 6.49 30.65
CA GLU A 151 1.06 7.04 30.75
C GLU A 151 0.86 8.25 29.85
N SER A 152 1.82 9.18 29.81
CA SER A 152 1.76 10.34 28.90
C SER A 152 1.81 9.91 27.41
N ILE A 153 2.64 8.92 27.08
CA ILE A 153 2.68 8.35 25.72
C ILE A 153 1.35 7.66 25.40
N PHE A 154 0.79 6.94 26.37
CA PHE A 154 -0.52 6.28 26.26
C PHE A 154 -1.63 7.29 25.95
N GLU A 155 -1.72 8.39 26.69
CA GLU A 155 -2.73 9.42 26.47
C GLU A 155 -2.67 9.99 25.06
N HIS A 156 -1.48 10.38 24.59
CA HIS A 156 -1.28 10.91 23.25
C HIS A 156 -1.58 9.89 22.15
N ALA A 157 -1.10 8.65 22.31
CA ALA A 157 -1.35 7.59 21.33
C ALA A 157 -2.83 7.19 21.26
N ASN A 158 -3.49 7.12 22.44
CA ASN A 158 -4.91 6.82 22.55
C ASN A 158 -5.76 7.94 21.90
N MET A 159 -5.42 9.20 22.16
CA MET A 159 -6.07 10.35 21.54
C MET A 159 -5.92 10.31 20.01
N TYR A 160 -4.68 10.13 19.52
CA TYR A 160 -4.40 10.07 18.08
C TYR A 160 -5.21 8.98 17.40
N LEU A 161 -5.13 7.74 17.90
CA LEU A 161 -5.81 6.59 17.30
C LEU A 161 -7.33 6.68 17.40
N THR A 162 -7.88 7.23 18.49
CA THR A 162 -9.32 7.44 18.65
C THR A 162 -9.85 8.40 17.58
N ILE A 163 -9.16 9.54 17.35
CA ILE A 163 -9.51 10.48 16.28
C ILE A 163 -9.34 9.82 14.90
N TYR A 164 -8.23 9.10 14.69
CA TYR A 164 -7.96 8.40 13.43
C TYR A 164 -9.05 7.37 13.11
N PHE A 165 -9.44 6.52 14.08
CA PHE A 165 -10.51 5.54 13.89
C PHE A 165 -11.88 6.18 13.68
N SER A 166 -12.16 7.33 14.28
CA SER A 166 -13.41 8.05 14.03
C SER A 166 -13.55 8.47 12.55
N GLY A 167 -12.43 8.75 11.88
CA GLY A 167 -12.36 9.12 10.46
C GLY A 167 -12.01 7.98 9.50
N ILE A 168 -11.91 6.74 9.96
CA ILE A 168 -11.44 5.60 9.14
C ILE A 168 -12.30 5.34 7.89
N VAL A 169 -13.56 5.79 7.91
CA VAL A 169 -14.44 5.74 6.74
C VAL A 169 -13.83 6.42 5.52
N GLY A 170 -13.12 7.54 5.70
CA GLY A 170 -12.41 8.24 4.63
C GLY A 170 -11.36 7.34 3.97
N LEU A 171 -10.49 6.73 4.78
CA LEU A 171 -9.48 5.79 4.32
C LEU A 171 -10.09 4.61 3.55
N MET A 172 -11.14 4.01 4.10
CA MET A 172 -11.80 2.84 3.52
C MET A 172 -12.46 3.15 2.18
N VAL A 173 -13.22 4.24 2.12
CA VAL A 173 -13.91 4.67 0.90
C VAL A 173 -12.91 5.07 -0.18
N TYR A 174 -11.84 5.79 0.17
CA TYR A 174 -10.78 6.11 -0.77
C TYR A 174 -10.11 4.83 -1.33
N ASN A 175 -9.68 3.90 -0.47
CA ASN A 175 -9.01 2.67 -0.92
C ASN A 175 -9.90 1.82 -1.83
N MET A 176 -11.18 1.65 -1.48
CA MET A 176 -12.14 0.90 -2.29
C MET A 176 -12.40 1.60 -3.62
N GLY A 177 -12.69 2.89 -3.60
CA GLY A 177 -12.96 3.66 -4.81
C GLY A 177 -11.75 3.76 -5.74
N ALA A 178 -10.55 3.95 -5.19
CA ALA A 178 -9.31 3.88 -5.95
C ALA A 178 -9.09 2.47 -6.54
N GLY A 179 -9.43 1.40 -5.82
CA GLY A 179 -9.43 0.02 -6.29
C GLY A 179 -10.36 -0.18 -7.49
N ILE A 180 -11.57 0.37 -7.43
CA ILE A 180 -12.56 0.33 -8.52
C ILE A 180 -12.04 1.08 -9.77
N LEU A 181 -11.48 2.29 -9.59
CA LEU A 181 -10.91 3.08 -10.68
C LEU A 181 -9.71 2.37 -11.32
N ARG A 182 -8.82 1.82 -10.51
CA ARG A 182 -7.68 1.02 -10.99
C ARG A 182 -8.10 -0.21 -11.79
N ALA A 183 -9.18 -0.86 -11.39
CA ALA A 183 -9.69 -2.05 -12.08
C ALA A 183 -10.10 -1.80 -13.54
N ILE A 184 -10.55 -0.58 -13.87
CA ILE A 184 -10.86 -0.14 -15.23
C ILE A 184 -9.69 0.57 -15.93
N GLY A 185 -8.49 0.54 -15.36
CA GLY A 185 -7.28 1.13 -15.92
C GLY A 185 -7.03 2.61 -15.59
N ASP A 186 -7.77 3.20 -14.65
CA ASP A 186 -7.57 4.59 -14.24
C ASP A 186 -6.72 4.67 -12.96
N SER A 187 -5.44 4.93 -13.11
CA SER A 187 -4.51 5.19 -12.00
C SER A 187 -4.25 6.68 -11.77
N VAL A 188 -4.61 7.54 -12.73
CA VAL A 188 -4.29 8.97 -12.70
C VAL A 188 -5.19 9.72 -11.73
N ARG A 189 -6.49 9.41 -11.72
CA ARG A 189 -7.42 10.09 -10.79
C ARG A 189 -7.12 9.78 -9.32
N PRO A 190 -6.92 8.51 -8.90
CA PRO A 190 -6.50 8.20 -7.54
C PRO A 190 -5.22 8.93 -7.10
N PHE A 191 -4.23 9.07 -8.01
CA PHE A 191 -3.03 9.85 -7.76
C PHE A 191 -3.35 11.31 -7.39
N TRP A 192 -4.15 12.00 -8.22
CA TRP A 192 -4.49 13.40 -7.95
C TRP A 192 -5.24 13.58 -6.64
N TYR A 193 -6.07 12.61 -6.24
CA TYR A 193 -6.80 12.70 -4.96
C TYR A 193 -5.85 12.56 -3.76
N LEU A 194 -4.84 11.69 -3.87
CA LEU A 194 -3.78 11.61 -2.85
C LEU A 194 -2.93 12.88 -2.83
N ALA A 195 -2.57 13.43 -3.99
CA ALA A 195 -1.78 14.66 -4.05
C ALA A 195 -2.53 15.84 -3.40
N VAL A 196 -3.82 15.99 -3.69
CA VAL A 196 -4.66 17.02 -3.05
C VAL A 196 -4.77 16.77 -1.54
N ALA A 197 -5.02 15.53 -1.14
CA ALA A 197 -5.10 15.16 0.27
C ALA A 197 -3.79 15.44 1.01
N ALA A 198 -2.64 15.14 0.40
CA ALA A 198 -1.32 15.41 0.98
C ALA A 198 -1.09 16.92 1.22
N VAL A 199 -1.45 17.75 0.24
CA VAL A 199 -1.33 19.21 0.41
C VAL A 199 -2.25 19.71 1.52
N ILE A 200 -3.49 19.22 1.57
CA ILE A 200 -4.46 19.61 2.62
C ILE A 200 -3.95 19.15 4.00
N ASN A 201 -3.46 17.92 4.12
CA ASN A 201 -2.91 17.41 5.37
C ASN A 201 -1.77 18.31 5.86
N ILE A 202 -0.73 18.53 5.03
CA ILE A 202 0.43 19.37 5.39
C ILE A 202 -0.03 20.78 5.84
N VAL A 203 -0.91 21.43 5.09
CA VAL A 203 -1.40 22.77 5.46
C VAL A 203 -2.15 22.74 6.78
N LEU A 204 -3.01 21.74 6.99
CA LEU A 204 -3.78 21.63 8.24
C LEU A 204 -2.91 21.25 9.43
N ASP A 205 -1.87 20.44 9.26
CA ASP A 205 -0.89 20.16 10.32
C ASP A 205 -0.26 21.44 10.83
N PHE A 206 0.23 22.31 9.91
CA PHE A 206 0.80 23.60 10.29
C PHE A 206 -0.22 24.49 11.01
N VAL A 207 -1.44 24.58 10.50
CA VAL A 207 -2.50 25.42 11.10
C VAL A 207 -2.91 24.88 12.47
N PHE A 208 -3.19 23.58 12.59
CA PHE A 208 -3.70 23.03 13.85
C PHE A 208 -2.63 22.94 14.94
N VAL A 209 -1.38 22.63 14.57
CA VAL A 209 -0.31 22.50 15.57
C VAL A 209 0.25 23.86 15.96
N PHE A 210 0.60 24.74 15.00
CA PHE A 210 1.30 25.98 15.30
C PHE A 210 0.38 27.20 15.50
N CYS A 211 -0.82 27.24 14.84
CA CYS A 211 -1.73 28.37 15.01
C CYS A 211 -2.82 28.10 16.04
N CYS A 212 -3.28 26.84 16.18
CA CYS A 212 -4.36 26.46 17.10
C CYS A 212 -3.86 25.73 18.35
N ASP A 213 -2.57 25.42 18.47
CA ASP A 213 -1.94 24.72 19.59
C ASP A 213 -2.61 23.38 19.95
N MET A 214 -3.10 22.65 18.92
CA MET A 214 -3.84 21.40 19.14
C MET A 214 -2.93 20.18 19.32
N GLY A 215 -1.63 20.31 19.10
CA GLY A 215 -0.67 19.21 19.26
C GLY A 215 -1.06 17.94 18.51
N VAL A 216 -1.05 16.79 19.20
CA VAL A 216 -1.36 15.46 18.62
C VAL A 216 -2.76 15.38 18.03
N SER A 217 -3.75 16.00 18.68
CA SER A 217 -5.12 16.00 18.17
C SER A 217 -5.25 16.74 16.84
N GLY A 218 -4.44 17.80 16.66
CA GLY A 218 -4.38 18.57 15.42
C GLY A 218 -3.89 17.72 14.24
N VAL A 219 -2.77 17.00 14.40
CA VAL A 219 -2.24 16.13 13.35
C VAL A 219 -3.20 14.98 13.03
N ALA A 220 -3.81 14.35 14.05
CA ALA A 220 -4.80 13.31 13.82
C ALA A 220 -6.01 13.83 13.03
N LEU A 221 -6.50 15.03 13.36
CA LEU A 221 -7.64 15.66 12.69
C LEU A 221 -7.29 16.07 11.26
N ALA A 222 -6.09 16.63 11.03
CA ALA A 222 -5.60 16.97 9.69
C ALA A 222 -5.55 15.73 8.78
N THR A 223 -5.05 14.60 9.29
CA THR A 223 -5.03 13.32 8.58
C THR A 223 -6.43 12.84 8.24
N VAL A 224 -7.38 12.91 9.18
CA VAL A 224 -8.78 12.53 8.95
C VAL A 224 -9.43 13.41 7.88
N ILE A 225 -9.26 14.71 7.95
CA ILE A 225 -9.82 15.66 6.95
C ILE A 225 -9.22 15.38 5.56
N ALA A 226 -7.92 15.15 5.46
CA ALA A 226 -7.25 14.79 4.21
C ALA A 226 -7.79 13.47 3.62
N GLN A 227 -7.99 12.46 4.44
CA GLN A 227 -8.58 11.18 4.02
C GLN A 227 -10.05 11.34 3.58
N LEU A 228 -10.87 12.10 4.30
CA LEU A 228 -12.24 12.41 3.91
C LEU A 228 -12.29 13.20 2.61
N THR A 229 -11.34 14.10 2.37
CA THR A 229 -11.24 14.85 1.11
C THR A 229 -10.96 13.91 -0.06
N SER A 230 -9.97 13.02 0.05
CA SER A 230 -9.66 12.04 -1.00
C SER A 230 -10.84 11.08 -1.26
N ALA A 231 -11.53 10.65 -0.20
CA ALA A 231 -12.74 9.83 -0.30
C ALA A 231 -13.87 10.55 -1.03
N THR A 232 -14.11 11.81 -0.68
CA THR A 232 -15.15 12.65 -1.30
C THR A 232 -14.87 12.87 -2.78
N LEU A 233 -13.62 13.21 -3.16
CA LEU A 233 -13.23 13.37 -4.55
C LEU A 233 -13.39 12.05 -5.34
N THR A 234 -13.06 10.93 -4.72
CA THR A 234 -13.24 9.60 -5.30
C THR A 234 -14.71 9.27 -5.53
N LEU A 235 -15.58 9.50 -4.54
CA LEU A 235 -17.02 9.28 -4.65
C LEU A 235 -17.66 10.18 -5.72
N ILE A 236 -17.35 11.47 -5.72
CA ILE A 236 -17.85 12.42 -6.74
C ILE A 236 -17.46 11.93 -8.14
N THR A 237 -16.22 11.43 -8.30
CA THR A 237 -15.78 10.88 -9.58
C THR A 237 -16.55 9.64 -9.98
N LEU A 238 -16.73 8.68 -9.06
CA LEU A 238 -17.51 7.46 -9.32
C LEU A 238 -18.99 7.78 -9.62
N MET A 239 -19.55 8.81 -9.04
CA MET A 239 -20.92 9.24 -9.31
C MET A 239 -21.07 9.96 -10.67
N ARG A 240 -20.03 10.69 -11.11
CA ARG A 240 -20.05 11.51 -12.34
C ARG A 240 -19.37 10.86 -13.55
N THR A 241 -18.70 9.70 -13.37
CA THR A 241 -18.03 9.04 -14.50
C THR A 241 -19.05 8.51 -15.51
N SER A 242 -18.66 8.51 -16.79
CA SER A 242 -19.38 7.82 -17.86
C SER A 242 -18.96 6.35 -18.02
N ALA A 243 -17.98 5.87 -17.23
CA ALA A 243 -17.52 4.49 -17.28
C ALA A 243 -18.54 3.53 -16.63
N CYS A 244 -18.40 2.25 -16.94
CA CYS A 244 -19.26 1.19 -16.44
C CYS A 244 -19.36 1.09 -14.90
N VAL A 245 -18.40 1.67 -14.16
CA VAL A 245 -18.35 1.70 -12.70
C VAL A 245 -19.06 2.91 -12.08
N ARG A 246 -19.93 3.59 -12.84
CA ARG A 246 -20.69 4.73 -12.32
C ARG A 246 -21.59 4.30 -11.16
N ILE A 247 -21.46 4.98 -10.02
CA ILE A 247 -22.24 4.69 -8.81
C ILE A 247 -23.42 5.65 -8.68
N SER A 248 -24.56 5.10 -8.26
CA SER A 248 -25.73 5.86 -7.82
C SER A 248 -26.02 5.49 -6.37
N LEU A 249 -26.10 6.49 -5.49
CA LEU A 249 -26.38 6.25 -4.06
C LEU A 249 -27.71 5.54 -3.82
N LYS A 250 -28.70 5.77 -4.72
CA LYS A 250 -30.03 5.11 -4.67
C LYS A 250 -29.96 3.62 -4.97
N ASN A 251 -28.95 3.17 -5.71
CA ASN A 251 -28.79 1.79 -6.16
C ASN A 251 -27.77 1.02 -5.32
N LEU A 252 -27.24 1.62 -4.24
CA LEU A 252 -26.37 0.90 -3.31
C LEU A 252 -27.13 -0.25 -2.67
N ARG A 253 -26.62 -1.47 -2.86
CA ARG A 253 -27.20 -2.69 -2.29
C ARG A 253 -26.09 -3.69 -1.98
N LEU A 254 -26.33 -4.52 -0.98
CA LEU A 254 -25.49 -5.66 -0.64
C LEU A 254 -26.03 -6.89 -1.38
N ASP A 255 -25.39 -7.21 -2.51
CA ASP A 255 -25.66 -8.45 -3.23
C ASP A 255 -24.84 -9.58 -2.60
N ILE A 256 -25.50 -10.53 -1.95
CA ILE A 256 -24.83 -11.59 -1.16
C ILE A 256 -23.91 -12.48 -2.02
N PRO A 257 -24.30 -12.97 -3.20
CA PRO A 257 -23.41 -13.67 -4.12
C PRO A 257 -22.14 -12.88 -4.48
N ILE A 258 -22.29 -11.60 -4.81
CA ILE A 258 -21.17 -10.71 -5.15
C ILE A 258 -20.28 -10.51 -3.90
N LEU A 259 -20.90 -10.26 -2.75
CA LEU A 259 -20.20 -10.08 -1.47
C LEU A 259 -19.33 -11.31 -1.13
N LYS A 260 -19.89 -12.53 -1.25
CA LYS A 260 -19.12 -13.77 -1.06
C LYS A 260 -17.94 -13.87 -2.01
N ASN A 261 -18.07 -13.42 -3.26
CA ASN A 261 -17.00 -13.39 -4.23
C ASN A 261 -15.90 -12.39 -3.82
N ILE A 262 -16.28 -11.17 -3.42
CA ILE A 262 -15.33 -10.13 -2.95
C ILE A 262 -14.56 -10.65 -1.74
N PHE A 263 -15.24 -11.20 -0.73
CA PHE A 263 -14.56 -11.77 0.44
C PHE A 263 -13.66 -12.96 0.10
N SER A 264 -14.10 -13.85 -0.79
CA SER A 264 -13.32 -15.04 -1.13
C SER A 264 -11.99 -14.72 -1.84
N ILE A 265 -11.90 -13.55 -2.51
CA ILE A 265 -10.69 -13.07 -3.18
C ILE A 265 -9.97 -12.03 -2.32
N GLY A 266 -10.71 -11.12 -1.69
CA GLY A 266 -10.15 -9.99 -0.94
C GLY A 266 -9.66 -10.36 0.46
N PHE A 267 -10.40 -11.21 1.20
CA PHE A 267 -10.05 -11.56 2.57
C PHE A 267 -8.69 -12.27 2.71
N PRO A 268 -8.32 -13.24 1.84
CA PRO A 268 -6.97 -13.81 1.87
C PRO A 268 -5.88 -12.75 1.66
N ALA A 269 -6.08 -11.81 0.74
CA ALA A 269 -5.11 -10.72 0.50
C ALA A 269 -5.05 -9.75 1.71
N ALA A 270 -6.19 -9.45 2.31
CA ALA A 270 -6.29 -8.61 3.50
C ALA A 270 -5.57 -9.24 4.70
N LEU A 271 -5.85 -10.52 4.95
CA LEU A 271 -5.22 -11.28 6.04
C LEU A 271 -3.70 -11.38 5.84
N GLN A 272 -3.25 -11.64 4.61
CA GLN A 272 -1.82 -11.64 4.27
C GLN A 272 -1.15 -10.32 4.62
N MET A 273 -1.70 -9.17 4.18
CA MET A 273 -1.13 -7.86 4.43
C MET A 273 -1.10 -7.53 5.93
N MET A 274 -2.19 -7.80 6.63
CA MET A 274 -2.29 -7.59 8.08
C MET A 274 -1.26 -8.41 8.86
N LEU A 275 -1.17 -9.72 8.60
CA LEU A 275 -0.24 -10.61 9.32
C LEU A 275 1.23 -10.33 8.94
N THR A 276 1.51 -9.89 7.71
CA THR A 276 2.88 -9.46 7.34
C THR A 276 3.28 -8.21 8.10
N SER A 277 2.38 -7.23 8.25
CA SER A 277 2.64 -6.03 9.06
C SER A 277 2.88 -6.38 10.53
N LEU A 278 2.08 -7.27 11.10
CA LEU A 278 2.27 -7.77 12.45
C LEU A 278 3.62 -8.49 12.62
N SER A 279 4.02 -9.32 11.65
CA SER A 279 5.32 -10.00 11.67
C SER A 279 6.49 -9.01 11.67
N ASN A 280 6.36 -7.85 11.02
CA ASN A 280 7.41 -6.81 11.04
C ASN A 280 7.58 -6.20 12.44
N VAL A 281 6.51 -6.11 13.25
CA VAL A 281 6.60 -5.67 14.66
C VAL A 281 7.44 -6.65 15.48
N PHE A 282 7.26 -7.96 15.28
CA PHE A 282 8.10 -8.96 15.96
C PHE A 282 9.57 -8.84 15.55
N VAL A 283 9.87 -8.63 14.26
CA VAL A 283 11.26 -8.40 13.82
C VAL A 283 11.86 -7.18 14.52
N GLN A 284 11.11 -6.09 14.62
CA GLN A 284 11.55 -4.89 15.36
C GLN A 284 11.93 -5.23 16.81
N SER A 285 11.14 -6.08 17.47
CA SER A 285 11.44 -6.54 18.84
C SER A 285 12.76 -7.34 18.90
N TYR A 286 13.03 -8.23 17.95
CA TYR A 286 14.32 -8.94 17.90
C TYR A 286 15.49 -7.99 17.67
N ILE A 287 15.38 -7.04 16.73
CA ILE A 287 16.43 -6.04 16.47
C ILE A 287 16.72 -5.18 17.71
N SER A 288 15.69 -4.82 18.48
CA SER A 288 15.86 -4.05 19.71
C SER A 288 16.50 -4.85 20.86
N ASN A 289 16.64 -6.17 20.72
CA ASN A 289 17.21 -7.05 21.74
C ASN A 289 18.54 -7.71 21.32
N VAL A 290 19.21 -7.22 20.28
CA VAL A 290 20.55 -7.69 19.89
C VAL A 290 21.61 -7.32 20.95
N ASN A 291 22.73 -8.05 20.97
CA ASN A 291 23.79 -7.91 21.98
C ASN A 291 24.60 -6.60 21.86
N ALA A 292 24.51 -5.87 20.76
CA ALA A 292 25.19 -4.62 20.56
C ALA A 292 24.54 -3.47 21.37
N VAL A 293 25.12 -2.25 21.31
CA VAL A 293 24.54 -1.07 21.97
C VAL A 293 23.14 -0.79 21.42
N LYS A 294 22.13 -1.20 22.17
CA LYS A 294 20.71 -1.27 21.76
C LYS A 294 20.21 0.01 21.08
N VAL A 295 20.56 1.18 21.61
CA VAL A 295 20.12 2.47 21.10
C VAL A 295 20.61 2.70 19.68
N TYR A 296 21.89 2.48 19.39
CA TYR A 296 22.46 2.72 18.05
C TYR A 296 21.97 1.71 17.02
N CYS A 297 21.84 0.43 17.41
CA CYS A 297 21.29 -0.61 16.54
C CYS A 297 19.82 -0.34 16.16
N THR A 298 18.99 0.01 17.15
CA THR A 298 17.57 0.30 16.92
C THR A 298 17.38 1.56 16.06
N SER A 299 18.18 2.61 16.31
CA SER A 299 18.17 3.83 15.50
C SER A 299 18.66 3.58 14.07
N GLY A 300 19.73 2.78 13.91
CA GLY A 300 20.23 2.37 12.59
C GLY A 300 19.21 1.56 11.81
N TRP A 301 18.50 0.63 12.47
CA TRP A 301 17.39 -0.10 11.88
C TRP A 301 16.22 0.82 11.48
N THR A 302 15.88 1.79 12.31
CA THR A 302 14.82 2.77 12.00
C THR A 302 15.19 3.60 10.77
N THR A 303 16.44 4.07 10.67
CA THR A 303 16.95 4.78 9.50
C THR A 303 16.89 3.92 8.25
N TYR A 304 17.38 2.66 8.34
CA TYR A 304 17.25 1.69 7.26
C TYR A 304 15.80 1.50 6.83
N SER A 305 14.87 1.29 7.77
CA SER A 305 13.46 1.03 7.49
C SER A 305 12.75 2.17 6.77
N LYS A 306 13.15 3.42 7.02
CA LYS A 306 12.62 4.58 6.29
C LYS A 306 13.07 4.57 4.83
N ILE A 307 14.32 4.23 4.57
CA ILE A 307 14.86 4.11 3.20
C ILE A 307 14.24 2.90 2.48
N ASP A 308 14.10 1.78 3.19
CA ASP A 308 13.46 0.53 2.74
C ASP A 308 12.08 0.75 2.12
N GLN A 309 11.24 1.58 2.73
CA GLN A 309 9.92 1.90 2.21
C GLN A 309 9.98 2.50 0.79
N PHE A 310 10.93 3.39 0.51
CA PHE A 310 11.08 3.99 -0.81
C PHE A 310 11.56 2.97 -1.86
N ILE A 311 12.41 2.01 -1.48
CA ILE A 311 12.87 0.94 -2.38
C ILE A 311 11.70 0.05 -2.83
N PHE A 312 10.73 -0.17 -1.95
CA PHE A 312 9.61 -1.08 -2.19
C PHE A 312 8.48 -0.47 -3.06
N LEU A 313 8.34 0.86 -3.10
CA LEU A 313 7.24 1.54 -3.81
C LEU A 313 7.16 1.23 -5.33
N PRO A 314 8.26 1.23 -6.10
CA PRO A 314 8.23 0.88 -7.52
C PRO A 314 7.76 -0.56 -7.76
N VAL A 315 8.24 -1.51 -6.95
CA VAL A 315 7.86 -2.93 -7.03
C VAL A 315 6.35 -3.09 -6.81
N GLN A 316 5.82 -2.42 -5.79
CA GLN A 316 4.39 -2.45 -5.46
C GLN A 316 3.54 -1.84 -6.58
N SER A 317 3.97 -0.71 -7.15
CA SER A 317 3.24 0.00 -8.20
C SER A 317 3.16 -0.82 -9.50
N ILE A 318 4.27 -1.45 -9.91
CA ILE A 318 4.29 -2.35 -11.07
C ILE A 318 3.40 -3.58 -10.82
N SER A 319 3.47 -4.14 -9.62
CA SER A 319 2.66 -5.31 -9.23
C SER A 319 1.16 -5.04 -9.30
N LEU A 320 0.71 -3.84 -8.91
CA LEU A 320 -0.69 -3.43 -9.10
C LEU A 320 -1.06 -3.34 -10.59
N GLY A 321 -0.15 -2.83 -11.44
CA GLY A 321 -0.33 -2.82 -12.89
C GLY A 321 -0.46 -4.23 -13.48
N VAL A 322 0.37 -5.17 -13.04
CA VAL A 322 0.30 -6.58 -13.44
C VAL A 322 -1.01 -7.23 -12.98
N THR A 323 -1.47 -6.95 -11.75
CA THR A 323 -2.76 -7.47 -11.26
C THR A 323 -3.92 -7.03 -12.16
N THR A 324 -3.99 -5.75 -12.51
CA THR A 324 -5.04 -5.20 -13.38
C THR A 324 -4.94 -5.77 -14.80
N LEU A 325 -3.73 -5.82 -15.37
CA LEU A 325 -3.50 -6.37 -16.71
C LEU A 325 -3.90 -7.84 -16.80
N VAL A 326 -3.49 -8.65 -15.84
CA VAL A 326 -3.84 -10.08 -15.81
C VAL A 326 -5.34 -10.26 -15.63
N GLY A 327 -5.97 -9.50 -14.70
CA GLY A 327 -7.42 -9.54 -14.49
C GLY A 327 -8.21 -9.22 -15.74
N GLN A 328 -7.89 -8.11 -16.43
CA GLN A 328 -8.56 -7.72 -17.67
C GLN A 328 -8.29 -8.71 -18.80
N SER A 329 -7.04 -9.19 -18.97
CA SER A 329 -6.69 -10.14 -20.02
C SER A 329 -7.40 -11.49 -19.85
N LEU A 330 -7.45 -12.03 -18.63
CA LEU A 330 -8.16 -13.28 -18.33
C LEU A 330 -9.69 -13.11 -18.48
N GLY A 331 -10.23 -11.95 -18.08
CA GLY A 331 -11.62 -11.60 -18.33
C GLY A 331 -11.96 -11.60 -19.82
N ALA A 332 -11.07 -11.06 -20.66
CA ALA A 332 -11.19 -11.08 -22.13
C ALA A 332 -10.93 -12.47 -22.75
N GLY A 333 -10.55 -13.48 -21.96
CA GLY A 333 -10.21 -14.82 -22.46
C GLY A 333 -8.78 -14.96 -23.01
N ASP A 334 -7.95 -13.88 -22.95
CA ASP A 334 -6.59 -13.87 -23.49
C ASP A 334 -5.55 -14.30 -22.44
N THR A 335 -5.45 -15.60 -22.21
CA THR A 335 -4.46 -16.18 -21.30
C THR A 335 -3.02 -15.96 -21.79
N LYS A 336 -2.80 -15.88 -23.12
CA LYS A 336 -1.47 -15.64 -23.68
C LYS A 336 -0.97 -14.24 -23.31
N ARG A 337 -1.84 -13.23 -23.42
CA ARG A 337 -1.53 -11.86 -23.01
C ARG A 337 -1.29 -11.77 -21.48
N ALA A 338 -2.09 -12.45 -20.68
CA ALA A 338 -1.90 -12.50 -19.22
C ALA A 338 -0.53 -13.06 -18.85
N LYS A 339 -0.10 -14.20 -19.44
CA LYS A 339 1.24 -14.78 -19.24
C LYS A 339 2.34 -13.83 -19.71
N LYS A 340 2.24 -13.30 -20.93
CA LYS A 340 3.22 -12.35 -21.48
C LYS A 340 3.32 -11.09 -20.61
N GLY A 341 2.18 -10.61 -20.10
CA GLY A 341 2.12 -9.46 -19.20
C GLY A 341 2.82 -9.70 -17.85
N THR A 342 2.69 -10.90 -17.32
CA THR A 342 3.41 -11.30 -16.11
C THR A 342 4.92 -11.28 -16.30
N TYR A 343 5.43 -11.84 -17.41
CA TYR A 343 6.87 -11.85 -17.71
C TYR A 343 7.41 -10.45 -17.99
N ILE A 344 6.71 -9.66 -18.79
CA ILE A 344 7.13 -8.27 -19.06
C ILE A 344 7.13 -7.47 -17.76
N GLY A 345 6.08 -7.57 -16.94
CA GLY A 345 6.01 -6.91 -15.64
C GLY A 345 7.12 -7.35 -14.69
N PHE A 346 7.49 -8.63 -14.73
CA PHE A 346 8.61 -9.16 -13.94
C PHE A 346 9.95 -8.53 -14.38
N PHE A 347 10.29 -8.56 -15.67
CA PHE A 347 11.54 -7.97 -16.14
C PHE A 347 11.60 -6.46 -15.93
N MET A 348 10.47 -5.76 -16.08
CA MET A 348 10.40 -4.33 -15.76
C MET A 348 10.61 -4.07 -14.27
N SER A 349 9.95 -4.84 -13.41
CA SER A 349 10.14 -4.73 -11.95
C SER A 349 11.59 -5.04 -11.56
N LEU A 350 12.18 -6.08 -12.12
CA LEU A 350 13.56 -6.47 -11.90
C LEU A 350 14.53 -5.36 -12.32
N GLY A 351 14.38 -4.81 -13.52
CA GLY A 351 15.23 -3.73 -14.03
C GLY A 351 15.15 -2.45 -13.20
N ILE A 352 13.92 -2.03 -12.84
CA ILE A 352 13.71 -0.86 -11.99
C ILE A 352 14.26 -1.09 -10.58
N THR A 353 14.03 -2.28 -10.00
CA THR A 353 14.57 -2.63 -8.69
C THR A 353 16.10 -2.64 -8.69
N ALA A 354 16.73 -3.22 -9.71
CA ALA A 354 18.19 -3.20 -9.85
C ALA A 354 18.73 -1.77 -9.96
N ALA A 355 18.07 -0.88 -10.71
CA ALA A 355 18.45 0.52 -10.78
C ALA A 355 18.31 1.23 -9.42
N VAL A 356 17.20 1.00 -8.69
CA VAL A 356 16.99 1.57 -7.34
C VAL A 356 18.03 1.03 -6.36
N ILE A 357 18.34 -0.27 -6.38
CA ILE A 357 19.40 -0.87 -5.57
C ILE A 357 20.74 -0.18 -5.85
N ALA A 358 21.11 -0.01 -7.12
CA ALA A 358 22.37 0.66 -7.49
C ALA A 358 22.43 2.10 -6.96
N VAL A 359 21.35 2.88 -7.09
CA VAL A 359 21.25 4.24 -6.57
C VAL A 359 21.36 4.26 -5.05
N VAL A 360 20.61 3.39 -4.36
CA VAL A 360 20.63 3.33 -2.89
C VAL A 360 21.99 2.89 -2.36
N MET A 361 22.64 1.90 -2.99
CA MET A 361 23.99 1.47 -2.58
C MET A 361 25.05 2.56 -2.83
N PHE A 362 24.95 3.29 -3.95
CA PHE A 362 25.87 4.37 -4.26
C PHE A 362 25.71 5.55 -3.29
N PHE A 363 24.49 5.92 -2.94
CA PHE A 363 24.18 7.05 -2.05
C PHE A 363 23.90 6.62 -0.60
N ALA A 364 24.19 5.38 -0.20
CA ALA A 364 23.87 4.87 1.13
C ALA A 364 24.36 5.76 2.30
N PRO A 365 25.60 6.32 2.27
CA PRO A 365 26.05 7.22 3.33
C PRO A 365 25.23 8.51 3.40
N GLN A 366 24.93 9.12 2.26
CA GLN A 366 24.18 10.38 2.16
C GLN A 366 22.71 10.18 2.55
N LEU A 367 22.11 9.06 2.10
CA LEU A 367 20.75 8.71 2.46
C LEU A 367 20.60 8.42 3.96
N ALA A 368 21.57 7.74 4.57
CA ALA A 368 21.57 7.51 6.01
C ALA A 368 21.76 8.82 6.78
N ALA A 369 22.72 9.67 6.35
CA ALA A 369 23.00 10.97 6.97
C ALA A 369 21.83 11.95 6.88
N PHE A 370 20.94 11.81 5.88
CA PHE A 370 19.73 12.62 5.79
C PHE A 370 18.77 12.41 6.98
N PHE A 371 18.80 11.22 7.60
CA PHE A 371 17.91 10.87 8.71
C PHE A 371 18.56 10.97 10.09
N ASN A 372 19.87 10.86 10.17
CA ASN A 372 20.57 10.89 11.46
C ASN A 372 22.05 11.24 11.27
N ASP A 373 22.61 12.08 12.16
CA ASP A 373 24.00 12.54 12.09
C ASP A 373 24.97 11.77 13.01
N ASP A 374 24.45 10.90 13.91
CA ASP A 374 25.32 10.12 14.83
C ASP A 374 26.14 9.07 14.06
N PRO A 375 27.48 9.09 14.17
CA PRO A 375 28.36 8.17 13.45
C PRO A 375 28.05 6.69 13.72
N ASN A 376 27.64 6.34 14.93
CA ASN A 376 27.29 4.96 15.29
C ASN A 376 25.98 4.50 14.64
N VAL A 377 24.97 5.38 14.62
CA VAL A 377 23.71 5.12 13.91
C VAL A 377 23.96 4.96 12.41
N LEU A 378 24.78 5.85 11.84
CA LEU A 378 25.19 5.78 10.43
C LEU A 378 25.92 4.48 10.10
N TYR A 379 26.77 3.99 11.00
CA TYR A 379 27.46 2.71 10.82
C TYR A 379 26.46 1.56 10.65
N TYR A 380 25.50 1.42 11.58
CA TYR A 380 24.50 0.36 11.52
C TYR A 380 23.54 0.51 10.35
N ALA A 381 23.11 1.73 10.03
CA ALA A 381 22.26 2.00 8.87
C ALA A 381 22.95 1.60 7.56
N LYS A 382 24.21 2.00 7.36
CA LYS A 382 25.02 1.60 6.19
C LYS A 382 25.24 0.11 6.13
N LEU A 383 25.55 -0.53 7.25
CA LEU A 383 25.75 -1.98 7.35
C LEU A 383 24.49 -2.71 6.83
N LEU A 384 23.31 -2.30 7.26
CA LEU A 384 22.03 -2.87 6.83
C LEU A 384 21.74 -2.58 5.35
N LEU A 385 21.95 -1.33 4.90
CA LEU A 385 21.73 -0.94 3.51
C LEU A 385 22.60 -1.77 2.55
N TYR A 386 23.89 -1.90 2.82
CA TYR A 386 24.78 -2.66 1.93
C TYR A 386 24.51 -4.16 1.92
N ASN A 387 24.07 -4.74 3.05
CA ASN A 387 23.91 -6.20 3.17
C ASN A 387 22.49 -6.69 2.85
N ILE A 388 21.43 -5.87 3.04
CA ILE A 388 20.06 -6.32 2.82
C ILE A 388 19.50 -5.85 1.48
N THR A 389 19.82 -4.62 1.06
CA THR A 389 19.25 -4.01 -0.15
C THR A 389 19.43 -4.85 -1.43
N PRO A 390 20.58 -5.53 -1.69
CA PRO A 390 20.72 -6.35 -2.90
C PRO A 390 19.67 -7.46 -3.05
N PHE A 391 19.12 -7.95 -1.96
CA PHE A 391 18.13 -9.03 -1.94
C PHE A 391 16.69 -8.60 -2.30
N TYR A 392 16.45 -7.27 -2.53
CA TYR A 392 15.17 -6.79 -3.05
C TYR A 392 14.80 -7.36 -4.43
N ILE A 393 15.76 -7.93 -5.15
CA ILE A 393 15.51 -8.69 -6.36
C ILE A 393 14.49 -9.81 -6.10
N PHE A 394 14.58 -10.52 -4.97
CA PHE A 394 13.60 -11.54 -4.59
C PHE A 394 12.21 -10.95 -4.29
N CYS A 395 12.15 -9.72 -3.78
CA CYS A 395 10.86 -9.04 -3.60
C CYS A 395 10.16 -8.78 -4.93
N SER A 396 10.89 -8.43 -5.99
CA SER A 396 10.32 -8.29 -7.33
C SER A 396 9.69 -9.59 -7.83
N VAL A 397 10.36 -10.72 -7.65
CA VAL A 397 9.80 -12.05 -7.94
C VAL A 397 8.50 -12.26 -7.16
N ASN A 398 8.58 -12.14 -5.84
CA ASN A 398 7.46 -12.41 -4.94
C ASN A 398 6.23 -11.57 -5.29
N GLN A 399 6.41 -10.26 -5.46
CA GLN A 399 5.29 -9.34 -5.65
C GLN A 399 4.66 -9.48 -7.04
N VAL A 400 5.46 -9.64 -8.11
CA VAL A 400 4.92 -9.72 -9.47
C VAL A 400 4.20 -11.04 -9.71
N PHE A 401 4.75 -12.18 -9.29
CA PHE A 401 4.08 -13.46 -9.47
C PHE A 401 2.85 -13.60 -8.56
N ALA A 402 2.92 -13.09 -7.33
CA ALA A 402 1.74 -12.99 -6.47
C ALA A 402 0.65 -12.08 -7.08
N ALA A 403 1.04 -10.96 -7.69
CA ALA A 403 0.14 -10.05 -8.37
C ALA A 403 -0.56 -10.71 -9.56
N ALA A 404 0.19 -11.48 -10.35
CA ALA A 404 -0.37 -12.26 -11.47
C ALA A 404 -1.40 -13.28 -10.98
N LEU A 405 -1.09 -14.05 -9.96
CA LEU A 405 -2.01 -15.03 -9.36
C LEU A 405 -3.26 -14.34 -8.78
N ARG A 406 -3.08 -13.20 -8.07
CA ARG A 406 -4.19 -12.40 -7.57
C ARG A 406 -5.08 -11.87 -8.70
N GLY A 407 -4.51 -11.35 -9.78
CA GLY A 407 -5.24 -10.92 -10.97
C GLY A 407 -6.07 -12.03 -11.62
N GLY A 408 -5.57 -13.27 -11.56
CA GLY A 408 -6.33 -14.48 -11.92
C GLY A 408 -7.40 -14.92 -10.92
N GLY A 409 -7.58 -14.20 -9.80
CA GLY A 409 -8.53 -14.55 -8.74
C GLY A 409 -8.03 -15.63 -7.77
N ASN A 410 -6.80 -16.10 -7.93
CA ASN A 410 -6.18 -17.03 -6.98
C ASN A 410 -5.38 -16.26 -5.93
N THR A 411 -6.05 -15.77 -4.89
CA THR A 411 -5.43 -15.01 -3.79
C THR A 411 -5.00 -15.91 -2.63
N ARG A 412 -5.54 -17.12 -2.54
CA ARG A 412 -5.23 -18.08 -1.47
C ARG A 412 -3.79 -18.59 -1.57
N ALA A 413 -3.32 -18.92 -2.76
CA ALA A 413 -1.97 -19.43 -2.94
C ALA A 413 -0.89 -18.40 -2.56
N PRO A 414 -0.90 -17.15 -3.07
CA PRO A 414 0.02 -16.12 -2.61
C PRO A 414 -0.06 -15.86 -1.10
N MET A 415 -1.27 -15.87 -0.53
CA MET A 415 -1.45 -15.71 0.92
C MET A 415 -0.71 -16.82 1.69
N VAL A 416 -0.99 -18.08 1.38
CA VAL A 416 -0.37 -19.22 2.10
C VAL A 416 1.15 -19.18 1.93
N ILE A 417 1.66 -19.00 0.72
CA ILE A 417 3.10 -18.95 0.44
C ILE A 417 3.76 -17.81 1.23
N MET A 418 3.22 -16.60 1.15
CA MET A 418 3.81 -15.45 1.83
C MET A 418 3.68 -15.54 3.36
N LEU A 419 2.58 -16.04 3.91
CA LEU A 419 2.46 -16.24 5.34
C LEU A 419 3.39 -17.34 5.86
N SER A 420 3.55 -18.44 5.12
CA SER A 420 4.48 -19.50 5.51
C SER A 420 5.93 -19.00 5.52
N THR A 421 6.30 -18.11 4.61
CA THR A 421 7.69 -17.65 4.46
C THR A 421 7.98 -16.35 5.21
N PHE A 422 7.11 -15.34 5.14
CA PHE A 422 7.34 -14.04 5.78
C PHE A 422 6.88 -13.98 7.23
N VAL A 423 6.01 -14.91 7.64
CA VAL A 423 5.56 -14.96 9.03
C VAL A 423 6.15 -16.21 9.70
N ALA A 424 5.70 -17.42 9.33
CA ALA A 424 6.10 -18.63 10.05
C ALA A 424 7.62 -18.90 9.96
N PHE A 425 8.18 -19.07 8.77
CA PHE A 425 9.61 -19.35 8.59
C PHE A 425 10.48 -18.24 9.18
N ARG A 426 10.15 -16.96 8.96
CA ARG A 426 10.95 -15.86 9.48
C ARG A 426 10.97 -15.83 11.01
N GLN A 427 9.86 -16.11 11.71
CA GLN A 427 9.88 -16.18 13.17
C GLN A 427 10.73 -17.35 13.69
N VAL A 428 10.64 -18.50 13.04
CA VAL A 428 11.51 -19.64 13.38
C VAL A 428 12.99 -19.28 13.13
N TYR A 429 13.31 -18.67 12.01
CA TYR A 429 14.65 -18.19 11.70
C TYR A 429 15.18 -17.24 12.77
N LEU A 430 14.41 -16.21 13.12
CA LEU A 430 14.80 -15.23 14.13
C LEU A 430 15.05 -15.88 15.49
N PHE A 431 14.17 -16.79 15.91
CA PHE A 431 14.33 -17.53 17.16
C PHE A 431 15.61 -18.38 17.15
N VAL A 432 15.83 -19.15 16.11
CA VAL A 432 17.00 -20.03 16.01
C VAL A 432 18.29 -19.23 15.93
N VAL A 433 18.34 -18.21 15.08
CA VAL A 433 19.55 -17.39 14.89
C VAL A 433 19.88 -16.62 16.16
N SER A 434 18.93 -15.90 16.75
CA SER A 434 19.20 -15.08 17.94
C SER A 434 19.58 -15.90 19.16
N LYS A 435 19.07 -17.14 19.31
CA LYS A 435 19.28 -17.96 20.50
C LYS A 435 20.44 -18.95 20.39
N PHE A 436 20.69 -19.50 19.18
CA PHE A 436 21.61 -20.61 19.00
C PHE A 436 22.82 -20.31 18.11
N ILE A 437 22.79 -19.24 17.30
CA ILE A 437 23.84 -18.93 16.33
C ILE A 437 24.57 -17.63 16.71
N SER A 438 23.87 -16.49 16.58
CA SER A 438 24.43 -15.18 16.89
C SER A 438 23.29 -14.17 17.11
N ASN A 439 23.37 -13.44 18.22
CA ASN A 439 22.42 -12.36 18.50
C ASN A 439 23.00 -11.00 18.10
N GLU A 440 23.60 -10.91 16.92
CA GLU A 440 24.06 -9.66 16.30
C GLU A 440 23.05 -9.15 15.29
N ILE A 441 23.13 -7.83 14.99
CA ILE A 441 22.15 -7.16 14.13
C ILE A 441 22.07 -7.77 12.72
N LEU A 442 23.23 -8.11 12.13
CA LEU A 442 23.26 -8.57 10.74
C LEU A 442 22.68 -9.96 10.57
N PRO A 443 23.08 -11.01 11.33
CA PRO A 443 22.44 -12.32 11.28
C PRO A 443 20.94 -12.28 11.55
N VAL A 444 20.48 -11.46 12.50
CA VAL A 444 19.06 -11.28 12.80
C VAL A 444 18.35 -10.60 11.63
N ALA A 445 18.91 -9.54 11.05
CA ALA A 445 18.33 -8.82 9.92
C ALA A 445 18.24 -9.67 8.63
N PHE A 446 19.14 -10.65 8.45
CA PHE A 446 19.08 -11.61 7.35
C PHE A 446 17.82 -12.49 7.34
N GLY A 447 17.02 -12.49 8.38
CA GLY A 447 15.68 -13.06 8.38
C GLY A 447 14.76 -12.50 7.28
N TYR A 448 14.98 -11.26 6.81
CA TYR A 448 14.27 -10.70 5.65
C TYR A 448 14.72 -11.35 4.33
N PRO A 449 15.98 -11.27 3.94
CA PRO A 449 16.49 -11.93 2.73
C PRO A 449 16.18 -13.42 2.67
N ALA A 450 16.35 -14.15 3.77
CA ALA A 450 16.06 -15.59 3.83
C ALA A 450 14.57 -15.89 3.55
N GLY A 451 13.67 -15.11 4.16
CA GLY A 451 12.22 -15.21 3.90
C GLY A 451 11.86 -14.85 2.46
N TRP A 452 12.46 -13.77 1.90
CA TRP A 452 12.23 -13.36 0.51
C TRP A 452 12.71 -14.39 -0.50
N PHE A 453 13.90 -14.98 -0.28
CA PHE A 453 14.45 -16.03 -1.13
C PHE A 453 13.56 -17.27 -1.12
N LEU A 454 13.22 -17.79 0.06
CA LEU A 454 12.34 -18.95 0.18
C LEU A 454 10.99 -18.73 -0.48
N CYS A 455 10.40 -17.53 -0.27
CA CYS A 455 9.16 -17.14 -0.92
C CYS A 455 9.29 -17.11 -2.44
N ALA A 456 10.39 -16.56 -2.98
CA ALA A 456 10.63 -16.49 -4.42
C ALA A 456 10.68 -17.87 -5.04
N VAL A 457 11.42 -18.79 -4.42
CA VAL A 457 11.53 -20.18 -4.90
C VAL A 457 10.15 -20.86 -4.92
N VAL A 458 9.42 -20.82 -3.80
CA VAL A 458 8.09 -21.48 -3.70
C VAL A 458 7.08 -20.83 -4.65
N MET A 459 7.11 -19.50 -4.76
CA MET A 459 6.21 -18.75 -5.65
C MET A 459 6.44 -19.08 -7.12
N LEU A 460 7.70 -19.17 -7.55
CA LEU A 460 8.06 -19.57 -8.91
C LEU A 460 7.64 -21.02 -9.20
N ILE A 461 7.97 -21.96 -8.30
CA ILE A 461 7.55 -23.36 -8.43
C ILE A 461 6.02 -23.42 -8.59
N TYR A 462 5.27 -22.75 -7.72
CA TYR A 462 3.80 -22.73 -7.80
C TYR A 462 3.29 -22.10 -9.12
N TYR A 463 3.87 -20.97 -9.53
CA TYR A 463 3.45 -20.31 -10.76
C TYR A 463 3.72 -21.16 -12.01
N PHE A 464 4.86 -21.84 -12.10
CA PHE A 464 5.22 -22.67 -13.25
C PHE A 464 4.47 -24.02 -13.28
N THR A 465 4.13 -24.58 -12.12
CA THR A 465 3.40 -25.86 -12.04
C THR A 465 1.90 -25.68 -12.16
N VAL A 466 1.33 -24.68 -11.50
CA VAL A 466 -0.12 -24.46 -11.42
C VAL A 466 -0.56 -23.30 -12.32
N GLY A 467 0.19 -22.21 -12.34
CA GLY A 467 -0.08 -21.01 -13.14
C GLY A 467 -1.52 -20.52 -12.99
N PHE A 468 -2.18 -20.32 -14.13
CA PHE A 468 -3.57 -19.89 -14.17
C PHE A 468 -4.59 -21.04 -14.23
N SER A 469 -4.18 -22.32 -14.09
CA SER A 469 -5.10 -23.47 -14.13
C SER A 469 -6.13 -23.45 -12.99
N LYS A 470 -5.74 -22.95 -11.82
CA LYS A 470 -6.64 -22.74 -10.67
C LYS A 470 -7.17 -21.31 -10.56
N SER A 471 -7.07 -20.54 -11.64
CA SER A 471 -7.59 -19.16 -11.65
C SER A 471 -9.12 -19.16 -11.58
N ARG A 472 -9.64 -18.30 -10.70
CA ARG A 472 -11.09 -18.06 -10.59
C ARG A 472 -11.48 -16.95 -11.55
N ILE A 473 -11.85 -17.31 -12.79
CA ILE A 473 -12.35 -16.36 -13.76
C ILE A 473 -13.85 -16.20 -13.54
N VAL A 474 -14.22 -15.09 -12.94
CA VAL A 474 -15.62 -14.79 -12.54
C VAL A 474 -16.46 -14.36 -13.75
N ALA A 475 -15.79 -13.90 -14.80
CA ALA A 475 -16.44 -13.40 -16.02
C ALA A 475 -16.90 -14.50 -17.01
N LYS A 476 -16.63 -15.78 -16.73
CA LYS A 476 -17.05 -16.93 -17.55
C LYS A 476 -18.47 -17.36 -17.22
#